data_464982e743e26866eea5f0e26f599af9
#
_entry.id   464982e743e26866eea5f0e26f599af9
#
_cell.length_a   1.000
_cell.length_b   1.000
_cell.length_c   1.000
_cell.angle_alpha   90.00
_cell.angle_beta   90.00
_cell.angle_gamma   90.00
#
_symmetry.space_group_name_H-M   'P 1'
#
loop_
_entity.id
_entity.type
_entity.pdbx_description
1 polymer ?
#
loop_
_entity_poly.entity_id
_entity_poly.type
_entity_poly.pdbx_seq_one_letter_code
_entity_poly.pdbx_strand_id
1 'polypeptide(L)'
;MKFTKMEGCGNDYVYVNGFDTKIEDPNKLSEIVSNRHFGIGSDGLILISPSAKADFRMNIYNADGSQAEMCGNGIRCVAKYVYDYGLTDKKEISVETLAGIKYLKLQVENGKVATVEVNMGAPILEPKKIPVAVENNPVVDVPVEVKGKTYHMTCVSMGNPHAIIFMDNVKELDIEAIGPYFENHPVFPKRTNTEFVEVLDKNTVNMRVWERGSDETLACGTGACATTVACILNNKTEDEVTVHLLGGDLKIRWDRKENLVYMTGPATVVFDGEITLPEGIL
;
A
#
# COMPACT_ATOMS: atom_id res chain seq x y z
N MET A 1 -20.47 12.48 14.61
CA MET A 1 -19.97 12.22 13.24
C MET A 1 -20.16 10.75 12.89
N LYS A 2 -20.78 10.45 11.75
CA LYS A 2 -20.87 9.07 11.23
C LYS A 2 -19.55 8.67 10.55
N PHE A 3 -19.18 7.41 10.66
CA PHE A 3 -17.99 6.85 10.04
C PHE A 3 -18.19 5.37 9.71
N THR A 4 -17.32 4.86 8.83
CA THR A 4 -17.17 3.43 8.56
C THR A 4 -15.73 3.02 8.87
N LYS A 5 -15.54 1.97 9.67
CA LYS A 5 -14.23 1.33 9.86
C LYS A 5 -14.03 0.29 8.78
N MET A 6 -12.93 0.41 8.03
CA MET A 6 -12.59 -0.56 6.98
C MET A 6 -11.11 -0.92 7.04
N GLU A 7 -10.76 -2.07 6.48
CA GLU A 7 -9.39 -2.53 6.33
C GLU A 7 -9.13 -3.13 4.95
N GLY A 8 -7.86 -3.08 4.53
CA GLY A 8 -7.36 -3.79 3.37
C GLY A 8 -6.07 -4.51 3.74
N CYS A 9 -6.11 -5.84 3.84
CA CYS A 9 -4.99 -6.68 4.30
C CYS A 9 -4.43 -6.22 5.66
N GLY A 10 -5.31 -5.91 6.63
CA GLY A 10 -4.94 -5.50 7.98
C GLY A 10 -4.55 -4.03 8.16
N ASN A 11 -4.37 -3.26 7.07
CA ASN A 11 -4.17 -1.82 7.14
C ASN A 11 -5.53 -1.12 7.27
N ASP A 12 -5.80 -0.54 8.43
CA ASP A 12 -7.13 -0.14 8.85
C ASP A 12 -7.28 1.39 8.99
N TYR A 13 -8.36 1.95 8.41
CA TYR A 13 -8.67 3.37 8.47
C TYR A 13 -10.10 3.62 8.93
N VAL A 14 -10.32 4.83 9.45
CA VAL A 14 -11.65 5.42 9.64
C VAL A 14 -12.01 6.16 8.34
N TYR A 15 -13.15 5.79 7.73
CA TYR A 15 -13.64 6.42 6.50
C TYR A 15 -14.79 7.35 6.82
N VAL A 16 -14.73 8.58 6.30
CA VAL A 16 -15.78 9.58 6.46
C VAL A 16 -16.24 10.06 5.08
N ASN A 17 -17.59 10.11 4.93
CA ASN A 17 -18.22 10.66 3.74
C ASN A 17 -18.18 12.19 3.76
N GLY A 18 -17.27 12.77 3.02
CA GLY A 18 -17.09 14.21 2.86
C GLY A 18 -18.14 14.89 1.97
N PHE A 19 -19.09 14.13 1.38
CA PHE A 19 -20.26 14.72 0.71
C PHE A 19 -21.30 15.19 1.72
N ASP A 20 -21.40 14.52 2.87
CA ASP A 20 -22.42 14.79 3.90
C ASP A 20 -21.82 15.49 5.13
N THR A 21 -20.50 15.38 5.33
CA THR A 21 -19.82 15.89 6.53
C THR A 21 -18.68 16.81 6.12
N LYS A 22 -18.77 18.08 6.50
CA LYS A 22 -17.66 19.02 6.37
C LYS A 22 -16.74 18.87 7.57
N ILE A 23 -15.46 18.66 7.33
CA ILE A 23 -14.42 18.60 8.37
C ILE A 23 -13.55 19.85 8.23
N GLU A 24 -13.42 20.62 9.31
CA GLU A 24 -12.63 21.86 9.31
C GLU A 24 -11.15 21.57 9.55
N ASP A 25 -10.84 20.66 10.47
CA ASP A 25 -9.46 20.24 10.79
C ASP A 25 -9.30 18.72 10.68
N PRO A 26 -9.06 18.18 9.47
CA PRO A 26 -8.92 16.76 9.28
C PRO A 26 -7.62 16.18 9.89
N ASN A 27 -6.56 16.98 10.05
CA ASN A 27 -5.32 16.55 10.69
C ASN A 27 -5.60 16.23 12.16
N LYS A 28 -6.25 17.17 12.87
CA LYS A 28 -6.62 16.97 14.28
C LYS A 28 -7.68 15.89 14.46
N LEU A 29 -8.63 15.79 13.54
CA LEU A 29 -9.61 14.70 13.55
C LEU A 29 -8.90 13.34 13.45
N SER A 30 -7.91 13.20 12.58
CA SER A 30 -7.17 11.95 12.43
C SER A 30 -6.48 11.54 13.72
N GLU A 31 -5.79 12.46 14.41
CA GLU A 31 -5.16 12.18 15.71
C GLU A 31 -6.17 11.66 16.75
N ILE A 32 -7.37 12.26 16.77
CA ILE A 32 -8.42 11.89 17.73
C ILE A 32 -9.00 10.51 17.41
N VAL A 33 -9.45 10.30 16.17
CA VAL A 33 -10.16 9.05 15.82
C VAL A 33 -9.23 7.86 15.70
N SER A 34 -7.96 8.08 15.35
CA SER A 34 -6.98 7.00 15.20
C SER A 34 -6.44 6.47 16.51
N ASN A 35 -6.59 7.21 17.60
CA ASN A 35 -6.13 6.75 18.92
C ASN A 35 -6.84 5.45 19.32
N ARG A 36 -6.05 4.37 19.53
CA ARG A 36 -6.60 3.02 19.80
C ARG A 36 -7.14 2.86 21.21
N HIS A 37 -6.89 3.81 22.12
CA HIS A 37 -7.36 3.77 23.50
C HIS A 37 -8.46 4.77 23.79
N PHE A 38 -8.47 5.92 23.13
CA PHE A 38 -9.37 7.02 23.43
C PHE A 38 -10.23 7.46 22.23
N GLY A 39 -9.97 6.90 21.05
CA GLY A 39 -10.75 7.11 19.82
C GLY A 39 -11.38 5.83 19.30
N ILE A 40 -11.53 5.75 17.98
CA ILE A 40 -12.01 4.56 17.28
C ILE A 40 -10.86 3.53 17.15
N GLY A 41 -9.63 4.02 16.99
CA GLY A 41 -8.42 3.22 16.75
C GLY A 41 -8.26 2.84 15.29
N SER A 42 -7.18 3.31 14.65
CA SER A 42 -6.86 3.02 13.26
C SER A 42 -5.44 3.47 12.91
N ASP A 43 -4.97 3.12 11.71
CA ASP A 43 -3.73 3.64 11.15
C ASP A 43 -3.90 5.09 10.64
N GLY A 44 -5.15 5.57 10.54
CA GLY A 44 -5.46 6.93 10.14
C GLY A 44 -6.91 7.16 9.73
N LEU A 45 -7.12 8.29 9.08
CA LEU A 45 -8.40 8.78 8.58
C LEU A 45 -8.37 8.90 7.06
N ILE A 46 -9.42 8.47 6.39
CA ILE A 46 -9.64 8.73 4.96
C ILE A 46 -10.94 9.50 4.78
N LEU A 47 -10.84 10.69 4.15
CA LEU A 47 -11.99 11.47 3.72
C LEU A 47 -12.25 11.21 2.24
N ILE A 48 -13.49 10.79 1.93
CA ILE A 48 -13.99 10.60 0.57
C ILE A 48 -14.75 11.85 0.17
N SER A 49 -14.24 12.59 -0.81
CA SER A 49 -14.75 13.92 -1.15
C SER A 49 -15.07 14.03 -2.66
N PRO A 50 -15.88 15.05 -3.06
CA PRO A 50 -16.02 15.38 -4.48
C PRO A 50 -14.68 15.72 -5.12
N SER A 51 -14.54 15.44 -6.42
CA SER A 51 -13.40 15.86 -7.24
C SER A 51 -13.89 16.61 -8.47
N ALA A 52 -13.13 17.62 -8.89
CA ALA A 52 -13.34 18.29 -10.17
C ALA A 52 -12.62 17.57 -11.34
N LYS A 53 -11.78 16.56 -11.06
CA LYS A 53 -10.89 15.89 -12.03
C LYS A 53 -11.12 14.40 -12.16
N ALA A 54 -11.83 13.79 -11.21
CA ALA A 54 -12.07 12.37 -11.11
C ALA A 54 -13.49 12.10 -10.58
N ASP A 55 -13.91 10.83 -10.51
CA ASP A 55 -15.21 10.50 -9.92
C ASP A 55 -15.26 10.85 -8.42
N PHE A 56 -14.13 10.59 -7.71
CA PHE A 56 -13.98 10.85 -6.28
C PHE A 56 -12.59 11.40 -5.96
N ARG A 57 -12.43 11.95 -4.76
CA ARG A 57 -11.15 12.33 -4.19
C ARG A 57 -10.95 11.62 -2.86
N MET A 58 -9.75 11.07 -2.67
CA MET A 58 -9.29 10.46 -1.43
C MET A 58 -8.26 11.38 -0.76
N ASN A 59 -8.56 11.83 0.45
CA ASN A 59 -7.59 12.53 1.30
C ASN A 59 -7.26 11.62 2.48
N ILE A 60 -5.97 11.32 2.67
CA ILE A 60 -5.46 10.40 3.69
C ILE A 60 -4.72 11.20 4.75
N TYR A 61 -5.00 10.90 6.01
CA TYR A 61 -4.30 11.44 7.17
C TYR A 61 -3.85 10.26 8.05
N ASN A 62 -2.57 10.20 8.34
CA ASN A 62 -2.00 9.20 9.24
C ASN A 62 -2.48 9.41 10.69
N ALA A 63 -2.24 8.44 11.57
CA ALA A 63 -2.64 8.53 12.98
C ALA A 63 -2.00 9.72 13.72
N ASP A 64 -0.87 10.23 13.26
CA ASP A 64 -0.17 11.42 13.78
C ASP A 64 -0.69 12.75 13.18
N GLY A 65 -1.73 12.70 12.36
CA GLY A 65 -2.32 13.85 11.66
C GLY A 65 -1.57 14.25 10.39
N SER A 66 -0.43 13.69 10.06
CA SER A 66 0.28 14.01 8.82
C SER A 66 -0.48 13.51 7.59
N GLN A 67 -0.43 14.27 6.49
CA GLN A 67 -1.10 13.89 5.25
C GLN A 67 -0.24 12.95 4.41
N ALA A 68 -0.82 11.84 3.94
CA ALA A 68 -0.17 10.91 3.02
C ALA A 68 -0.63 11.12 1.58
N GLU A 69 0.27 10.83 0.63
CA GLU A 69 -0.01 11.06 -0.79
C GLU A 69 -0.92 9.99 -1.39
N MET A 70 -0.75 8.73 -0.99
CA MET A 70 -1.49 7.58 -1.51
C MET A 70 -1.32 6.37 -0.59
N CYS A 71 -2.36 5.54 -0.50
CA CYS A 71 -2.33 4.24 0.14
C CYS A 71 -3.08 3.22 -0.73
N GLY A 72 -2.38 2.19 -1.21
CA GLY A 72 -2.94 1.15 -2.07
C GLY A 72 -4.04 0.32 -1.39
N ASN A 73 -3.90 0.07 -0.09
CA ASN A 73 -4.92 -0.61 0.72
C ASN A 73 -6.14 0.29 0.94
N GLY A 74 -5.88 1.54 1.33
CA GLY A 74 -6.95 2.53 1.58
C GLY A 74 -7.79 2.83 0.34
N ILE A 75 -7.19 2.94 -0.84
CA ILE A 75 -7.94 3.27 -2.06
C ILE A 75 -8.87 2.13 -2.51
N ARG A 76 -8.53 0.85 -2.22
CA ARG A 76 -9.45 -0.28 -2.47
C ARG A 76 -10.69 -0.17 -1.59
N CYS A 77 -10.51 0.22 -0.33
CA CYS A 77 -11.62 0.47 0.59
C CYS A 77 -12.47 1.66 0.13
N VAL A 78 -11.87 2.75 -0.39
CA VAL A 78 -12.62 3.86 -1.00
C VAL A 78 -13.52 3.35 -2.13
N ALA A 79 -12.98 2.54 -3.05
CA ALA A 79 -13.75 1.98 -4.15
C ALA A 79 -14.94 1.13 -3.67
N LYS A 80 -14.69 0.26 -2.68
CA LYS A 80 -15.75 -0.53 -2.05
C LYS A 80 -16.78 0.36 -1.36
N TYR A 81 -16.34 1.36 -0.61
CA TYR A 81 -17.22 2.29 0.08
C TYR A 81 -18.19 2.98 -0.89
N VAL A 82 -17.65 3.64 -1.93
CA VAL A 82 -18.48 4.44 -2.84
C VAL A 82 -19.50 3.60 -3.61
N TYR A 83 -19.17 2.35 -3.90
CA TYR A 83 -20.10 1.43 -4.57
C TYR A 83 -21.11 0.83 -3.59
N ASP A 84 -20.66 0.27 -2.48
CA ASP A 84 -21.48 -0.47 -1.53
C ASP A 84 -22.49 0.42 -0.77
N TYR A 85 -22.15 1.72 -0.59
CA TYR A 85 -23.01 2.72 0.03
C TYR A 85 -23.80 3.58 -0.98
N GLY A 86 -23.74 3.22 -2.28
CA GLY A 86 -24.61 3.81 -3.31
C GLY A 86 -24.24 5.21 -3.78
N LEU A 87 -22.98 5.63 -3.58
CA LEU A 87 -22.45 6.89 -4.15
C LEU A 87 -22.19 6.78 -5.65
N THR A 88 -22.07 5.55 -6.16
CA THR A 88 -21.93 5.23 -7.59
C THR A 88 -22.41 3.81 -7.88
N ASP A 89 -22.81 3.57 -9.13
CA ASP A 89 -23.10 2.23 -9.70
C ASP A 89 -22.02 1.78 -10.70
N LYS A 90 -21.00 2.62 -10.93
CA LYS A 90 -19.90 2.34 -11.83
C LYS A 90 -19.00 1.23 -11.28
N LYS A 91 -18.58 0.31 -12.16
CA LYS A 91 -17.58 -0.73 -11.84
C LYS A 91 -16.15 -0.34 -12.23
N GLU A 92 -16.00 0.76 -12.93
CA GLU A 92 -14.71 1.40 -13.23
C GLU A 92 -14.82 2.84 -12.79
N ILE A 93 -13.92 3.25 -11.89
CA ILE A 93 -13.91 4.58 -11.29
C ILE A 93 -12.51 5.18 -11.31
N SER A 94 -12.46 6.49 -11.25
CA SER A 94 -11.24 7.26 -11.05
C SER A 94 -11.26 7.94 -9.68
N VAL A 95 -10.10 7.94 -9.00
CA VAL A 95 -9.95 8.57 -7.70
C VAL A 95 -8.76 9.52 -7.73
N GLU A 96 -9.01 10.79 -7.45
CA GLU A 96 -7.97 11.81 -7.27
C GLU A 96 -7.27 11.58 -5.93
N THR A 97 -5.93 11.53 -5.97
CA THR A 97 -5.04 11.47 -4.79
C THR A 97 -3.95 12.52 -4.92
N LEU A 98 -3.16 12.77 -3.88
CA LEU A 98 -1.99 13.65 -3.99
C LEU A 98 -0.91 13.09 -4.92
N ALA A 99 -0.87 11.75 -5.09
CA ALA A 99 0.00 11.07 -6.05
C ALA A 99 -0.62 10.95 -7.47
N GLY A 100 -1.61 11.80 -7.80
CA GLY A 100 -2.31 11.81 -9.09
C GLY A 100 -3.60 10.98 -9.11
N ILE A 101 -4.20 10.89 -10.30
CA ILE A 101 -5.45 10.13 -10.48
C ILE A 101 -5.12 8.65 -10.60
N LYS A 102 -5.85 7.82 -9.86
CA LYS A 102 -5.80 6.37 -9.90
C LYS A 102 -7.06 5.82 -10.55
N TYR A 103 -6.90 4.79 -11.38
CA TYR A 103 -8.00 4.10 -12.05
C TYR A 103 -8.19 2.74 -11.39
N LEU A 104 -9.44 2.45 -11.02
CA LEU A 104 -9.80 1.26 -10.27
C LEU A 104 -10.91 0.50 -10.99
N LYS A 105 -10.82 -0.83 -10.95
CA LYS A 105 -11.84 -1.73 -11.47
C LYS A 105 -12.38 -2.61 -10.34
N LEU A 106 -13.69 -2.55 -10.14
CA LEU A 106 -14.39 -3.21 -9.05
C LEU A 106 -14.93 -4.56 -9.52
N GLN A 107 -14.60 -5.62 -8.81
CA GLN A 107 -15.22 -6.93 -8.99
C GLN A 107 -16.38 -7.05 -7.99
N VAL A 108 -17.60 -7.13 -8.53
CA VAL A 108 -18.83 -7.11 -7.73
C VAL A 108 -19.43 -8.52 -7.72
N GLU A 109 -19.65 -9.04 -6.53
CA GLU A 109 -20.32 -10.31 -6.27
C GLU A 109 -21.48 -10.09 -5.30
N ASN A 110 -22.64 -10.69 -5.59
CA ASN A 110 -23.85 -10.55 -4.77
C ASN A 110 -24.22 -9.09 -4.44
N GLY A 111 -23.99 -8.15 -5.37
CA GLY A 111 -24.29 -6.73 -5.20
C GLY A 111 -23.33 -5.94 -4.33
N LYS A 112 -22.22 -6.52 -3.92
CA LYS A 112 -21.15 -5.89 -3.12
C LYS A 112 -19.79 -6.08 -3.78
N VAL A 113 -18.88 -5.14 -3.56
CA VAL A 113 -17.49 -5.24 -4.05
C VAL A 113 -16.75 -6.33 -3.27
N ALA A 114 -16.28 -7.35 -4.00
CA ALA A 114 -15.46 -8.44 -3.45
C ALA A 114 -13.97 -8.07 -3.48
N THR A 115 -13.45 -7.67 -4.65
CA THR A 115 -12.07 -7.23 -4.82
C THR A 115 -11.98 -5.98 -5.70
N VAL A 116 -10.86 -5.29 -5.61
CA VAL A 116 -10.59 -4.08 -6.40
C VAL A 116 -9.22 -4.20 -7.06
N GLU A 117 -9.19 -4.05 -8.39
CA GLU A 117 -7.95 -3.87 -9.15
C GLU A 117 -7.60 -2.39 -9.23
N VAL A 118 -6.37 -2.05 -8.92
CA VAL A 118 -5.82 -0.68 -8.93
C VAL A 118 -4.68 -0.61 -9.93
N ASN A 119 -4.71 0.34 -10.86
CA ASN A 119 -3.55 0.67 -11.69
C ASN A 119 -2.54 1.43 -10.83
N MET A 120 -1.43 0.77 -10.50
CA MET A 120 -0.37 1.29 -9.64
C MET A 120 0.66 2.14 -10.41
N GLY A 121 0.58 2.15 -11.76
CA GLY A 121 1.50 2.85 -12.64
C GLY A 121 2.70 2.02 -13.06
N ALA A 122 3.66 2.67 -13.71
CA ALA A 122 4.87 2.03 -14.19
C ALA A 122 5.91 1.85 -13.08
N PRO A 123 6.61 0.70 -13.01
CA PRO A 123 7.73 0.54 -12.10
C PRO A 123 8.92 1.37 -12.56
N ILE A 124 9.64 1.97 -11.65
CA ILE A 124 10.85 2.75 -11.90
C ILE A 124 12.04 1.87 -11.57
N LEU A 125 12.89 1.61 -12.56
CA LEU A 125 14.06 0.72 -12.46
C LEU A 125 15.40 1.49 -12.50
N GLU A 126 15.37 2.77 -12.81
CA GLU A 126 16.56 3.62 -12.87
C GLU A 126 17.09 3.91 -11.46
N PRO A 127 18.35 3.52 -11.12
CA PRO A 127 18.90 3.62 -9.76
C PRO A 127 18.78 5.01 -9.14
N LYS A 128 19.07 6.06 -9.92
CA LYS A 128 18.99 7.45 -9.45
C LYS A 128 17.60 7.90 -9.05
N LYS A 129 16.55 7.28 -9.63
CA LYS A 129 15.15 7.60 -9.36
C LYS A 129 14.54 6.73 -8.27
N ILE A 130 15.18 5.58 -7.93
CA ILE A 130 14.71 4.70 -6.83
C ILE A 130 14.79 5.40 -5.47
N PRO A 131 15.82 6.11 -4.95
CA PRO A 131 17.22 6.27 -5.22
C PRO A 131 18.10 5.20 -4.54
N VAL A 132 19.03 4.63 -5.27
CA VAL A 132 20.02 3.69 -4.75
C VAL A 132 21.40 4.00 -5.32
N ALA A 133 22.43 3.97 -4.47
CA ALA A 133 23.79 4.40 -4.81
C ALA A 133 24.63 3.20 -5.29
N VAL A 134 24.29 2.65 -6.48
CA VAL A 134 25.03 1.59 -7.17
C VAL A 134 25.19 1.96 -8.64
N GLU A 135 26.18 1.36 -9.32
CA GLU A 135 26.44 1.60 -10.75
C GLU A 135 25.57 0.74 -11.67
N ASN A 136 25.05 -0.38 -11.18
CA ASN A 136 24.21 -1.29 -11.94
C ASN A 136 22.90 -0.63 -12.37
N ASN A 137 22.51 -0.76 -13.63
CA ASN A 137 21.27 -0.25 -14.17
C ASN A 137 20.65 -1.24 -15.19
N PRO A 138 19.51 -1.88 -14.88
CA PRO A 138 18.77 -1.83 -13.61
C PRO A 138 19.53 -2.52 -12.45
N VAL A 139 19.08 -2.30 -11.23
CA VAL A 139 19.63 -2.95 -10.02
C VAL A 139 18.96 -4.30 -9.84
N VAL A 140 19.56 -5.35 -10.39
CA VAL A 140 19.03 -6.73 -10.34
C VAL A 140 20.11 -7.66 -9.83
N ASP A 141 19.81 -8.38 -8.76
CA ASP A 141 20.68 -9.37 -8.12
C ASP A 141 22.07 -8.81 -7.72
N VAL A 142 22.08 -7.58 -7.20
CA VAL A 142 23.32 -6.86 -6.83
C VAL A 142 23.66 -7.17 -5.37
N PRO A 143 24.93 -7.52 -5.04
CA PRO A 143 25.34 -7.83 -3.69
C PRO A 143 25.27 -6.58 -2.78
N VAL A 144 24.85 -6.80 -1.52
CA VAL A 144 24.85 -5.82 -0.44
C VAL A 144 25.28 -6.49 0.86
N GLU A 145 26.18 -5.84 1.60
CA GLU A 145 26.72 -6.36 2.86
C GLU A 145 25.91 -5.83 4.06
N VAL A 146 25.21 -6.71 4.78
CA VAL A 146 24.47 -6.36 5.98
C VAL A 146 24.90 -7.24 7.14
N LYS A 147 25.38 -6.65 8.22
CA LYS A 147 25.87 -7.35 9.44
C LYS A 147 26.91 -8.43 9.14
N GLY A 148 27.83 -8.17 8.18
CA GLY A 148 28.88 -9.10 7.79
C GLY A 148 28.41 -10.30 6.98
N LYS A 149 27.18 -10.27 6.46
CA LYS A 149 26.63 -11.26 5.54
C LYS A 149 26.29 -10.60 4.21
N THR A 150 26.66 -11.22 3.10
CA THR A 150 26.30 -10.79 1.75
C THR A 150 24.88 -11.25 1.43
N TYR A 151 24.03 -10.32 1.05
CA TYR A 151 22.72 -10.55 0.47
C TYR A 151 22.72 -10.05 -0.98
N HIS A 152 21.74 -10.47 -1.75
CA HIS A 152 21.54 -10.00 -3.11
C HIS A 152 20.23 -9.23 -3.19
N MET A 153 20.28 -8.00 -3.70
CA MET A 153 19.12 -7.12 -3.79
C MET A 153 18.72 -6.84 -5.23
N THR A 154 17.41 -6.71 -5.43
CA THR A 154 16.82 -6.11 -6.63
C THR A 154 16.02 -4.90 -6.20
N CYS A 155 16.29 -3.73 -6.80
CA CYS A 155 15.67 -2.49 -6.36
C CYS A 155 14.66 -1.99 -7.40
N VAL A 156 13.47 -1.62 -6.90
CA VAL A 156 12.36 -1.10 -7.70
C VAL A 156 11.72 0.06 -6.94
N SER A 157 11.27 1.09 -7.65
CA SER A 157 10.40 2.12 -7.06
C SER A 157 9.01 2.05 -7.67
N MET A 158 7.99 2.10 -6.81
CA MET A 158 6.57 2.28 -7.17
C MET A 158 6.07 3.69 -6.76
N GLY A 159 6.99 4.67 -6.77
CA GLY A 159 6.82 6.01 -6.22
C GLY A 159 7.57 6.18 -4.89
N ASN A 160 7.86 5.08 -4.20
CA ASN A 160 8.71 4.96 -3.03
C ASN A 160 9.73 3.83 -3.24
N PRO A 161 10.91 3.86 -2.58
CA PRO A 161 11.99 2.90 -2.80
C PRO A 161 11.71 1.55 -2.13
N HIS A 162 12.00 0.47 -2.85
CA HIS A 162 11.92 -0.90 -2.38
C HIS A 162 13.19 -1.68 -2.73
N ALA A 163 13.71 -2.44 -1.77
CA ALA A 163 14.81 -3.38 -1.94
C ALA A 163 14.31 -4.81 -1.66
N ILE A 164 14.31 -5.64 -2.68
CA ILE A 164 13.79 -6.99 -2.61
C ILE A 164 14.94 -7.97 -2.39
N ILE A 165 14.86 -8.75 -1.32
CA ILE A 165 15.85 -9.75 -0.89
C ILE A 165 15.20 -11.12 -0.97
N PHE A 166 15.67 -11.97 -1.89
CA PHE A 166 15.19 -13.34 -1.99
C PHE A 166 15.88 -14.23 -0.96
N MET A 167 15.09 -15.04 -0.27
CA MET A 167 15.57 -15.95 0.75
C MET A 167 14.60 -17.11 0.99
N ASP A 168 15.06 -18.18 1.63
CA ASP A 168 14.23 -19.28 2.06
C ASP A 168 13.66 -19.03 3.47
N ASN A 169 12.55 -19.69 3.81
CA ASN A 169 11.94 -19.68 5.15
C ASN A 169 11.66 -18.27 5.68
N VAL A 170 11.11 -17.39 4.85
CA VAL A 170 10.86 -15.98 5.22
C VAL A 170 9.95 -15.85 6.46
N LYS A 171 9.09 -16.83 6.73
CA LYS A 171 8.20 -16.85 7.90
C LYS A 171 8.95 -16.95 9.23
N GLU A 172 10.13 -17.59 9.24
CA GLU A 172 10.97 -17.78 10.42
C GLU A 172 12.00 -16.65 10.62
N LEU A 173 12.02 -15.66 9.70
CA LEU A 173 12.98 -14.58 9.73
C LEU A 173 12.77 -13.70 10.97
N ASP A 174 13.84 -13.45 11.73
CA ASP A 174 13.89 -12.37 12.72
C ASP A 174 14.10 -11.03 11.98
N ILE A 175 12.99 -10.46 11.51
CA ILE A 175 13.00 -9.27 10.66
C ILE A 175 13.43 -8.02 11.46
N GLU A 176 13.11 -7.96 12.77
CA GLU A 176 13.50 -6.85 13.64
C GLU A 176 15.04 -6.80 13.82
N ALA A 177 15.70 -7.96 13.78
CA ALA A 177 17.15 -8.06 13.92
C ALA A 177 17.92 -7.56 12.69
N ILE A 178 17.29 -7.52 11.49
CA ILE A 178 17.98 -7.14 10.24
C ILE A 178 17.33 -5.99 9.49
N GLY A 179 16.03 -5.79 9.60
CA GLY A 179 15.27 -4.75 8.89
C GLY A 179 15.86 -3.34 9.04
N PRO A 180 16.15 -2.86 10.27
CA PRO A 180 16.74 -1.55 10.48
C PRO A 180 18.08 -1.33 9.76
N TYR A 181 18.87 -2.39 9.59
CA TYR A 181 20.17 -2.29 8.92
C TYR A 181 20.04 -2.20 7.39
N PHE A 182 19.00 -2.80 6.81
CA PHE A 182 18.66 -2.59 5.41
C PHE A 182 18.07 -1.20 5.18
N GLU A 183 17.07 -0.81 5.98
CA GLU A 183 16.42 0.50 5.88
C GLU A 183 17.43 1.65 5.88
N ASN A 184 18.41 1.61 6.79
CA ASN A 184 19.40 2.66 7.02
C ASN A 184 20.74 2.38 6.32
N HIS A 185 20.81 1.41 5.42
CA HIS A 185 22.07 1.06 4.74
C HIS A 185 22.56 2.25 3.90
N PRO A 186 23.89 2.56 3.90
CA PRO A 186 24.44 3.71 3.17
C PRO A 186 24.16 3.72 1.67
N VAL A 187 23.91 2.55 1.07
CA VAL A 187 23.53 2.43 -0.35
C VAL A 187 22.17 3.07 -0.65
N PHE A 188 21.34 3.32 0.38
CA PHE A 188 20.03 3.95 0.26
C PHE A 188 20.04 5.35 0.91
N PRO A 189 20.42 6.41 0.20
CA PRO A 189 20.60 7.76 0.78
C PRO A 189 19.31 8.39 1.29
N LYS A 190 18.13 7.88 0.92
CA LYS A 190 16.82 8.28 1.42
C LYS A 190 16.10 7.18 2.21
N ARG A 191 16.88 6.21 2.71
CA ARG A 191 16.37 4.96 3.31
C ARG A 191 15.50 4.18 2.32
N THR A 192 15.08 2.97 2.68
CA THR A 192 14.28 2.11 1.79
C THR A 192 13.29 1.26 2.58
N ASN A 193 12.21 0.81 1.93
CA ASN A 193 11.46 -0.35 2.37
C ASN A 193 12.22 -1.60 1.92
N THR A 194 12.20 -2.65 2.72
CA THR A 194 12.87 -3.91 2.37
C THR A 194 11.88 -5.07 2.44
N GLU A 195 11.71 -5.73 1.32
CA GLU A 195 10.87 -6.91 1.18
C GLU A 195 11.72 -8.17 1.21
N PHE A 196 11.47 -9.04 2.18
CA PHE A 196 12.06 -10.38 2.28
C PHE A 196 11.10 -11.37 1.63
N VAL A 197 11.57 -12.08 0.60
CA VAL A 197 10.71 -12.82 -0.31
C VAL A 197 11.16 -14.25 -0.49
N GLU A 198 10.24 -15.19 -0.24
CA GLU A 198 10.38 -16.60 -0.54
C GLU A 198 9.51 -16.96 -1.75
N VAL A 199 10.13 -17.46 -2.79
CA VAL A 199 9.43 -17.89 -4.01
C VAL A 199 8.96 -19.33 -3.84
N LEU A 200 7.64 -19.53 -3.80
CA LEU A 200 7.03 -20.86 -3.63
C LEU A 200 6.90 -21.60 -4.95
N ASP A 201 6.46 -20.89 -5.98
CA ASP A 201 6.31 -21.38 -7.34
C ASP A 201 6.32 -20.22 -8.36
N LYS A 202 5.98 -20.52 -9.63
CA LYS A 202 5.95 -19.52 -10.71
C LYS A 202 4.89 -18.43 -10.56
N ASN A 203 3.92 -18.62 -9.69
CA ASN A 203 2.79 -17.70 -9.52
C ASN A 203 2.54 -17.31 -8.07
N THR A 204 3.40 -17.75 -7.12
CA THR A 204 3.13 -17.58 -5.69
C THR A 204 4.42 -17.27 -4.92
N VAL A 205 4.36 -16.25 -4.07
CA VAL A 205 5.47 -15.87 -3.18
C VAL A 205 4.94 -15.53 -1.77
N ASN A 206 5.75 -15.82 -0.74
CA ASN A 206 5.59 -15.25 0.59
C ASN A 206 6.41 -13.98 0.70
N MET A 207 5.87 -12.94 1.33
CA MET A 207 6.56 -11.67 1.54
C MET A 207 6.37 -11.16 2.96
N ARG A 208 7.46 -10.74 3.59
CA ARG A 208 7.45 -9.89 4.78
C ARG A 208 8.18 -8.61 4.48
N VAL A 209 7.75 -7.51 5.07
CA VAL A 209 8.27 -6.18 4.76
C VAL A 209 8.69 -5.44 6.01
N TRP A 210 9.87 -4.82 5.94
CA TRP A 210 10.30 -3.77 6.86
C TRP A 210 10.09 -2.42 6.16
N GLU A 211 9.09 -1.67 6.59
CA GLU A 211 8.77 -0.39 5.97
C GLU A 211 9.58 0.76 6.55
N ARG A 212 10.00 1.65 5.70
CA ARG A 212 10.75 2.84 6.03
C ARG A 212 10.00 3.73 7.02
N GLY A 213 10.46 3.72 8.28
CA GLY A 213 9.90 4.53 9.37
C GLY A 213 8.63 3.96 10.01
N SER A 214 8.26 2.71 9.69
CA SER A 214 7.06 2.07 10.23
C SER A 214 7.29 0.63 10.70
N ASP A 215 8.55 0.16 10.68
CA ASP A 215 8.96 -1.18 11.09
C ASP A 215 8.27 -2.29 10.26
N GLU A 216 8.07 -3.49 10.83
CA GLU A 216 7.32 -4.54 10.16
C GLU A 216 5.83 -4.21 10.15
N THR A 217 5.21 -4.24 8.95
CA THR A 217 3.78 -4.02 8.77
C THR A 217 3.09 -5.28 8.22
N LEU A 218 1.76 -5.34 8.39
CA LEU A 218 0.97 -6.48 7.92
C LEU A 218 0.86 -6.54 6.40
N ALA A 219 0.94 -5.37 5.71
CA ALA A 219 0.82 -5.31 4.26
C ALA A 219 1.33 -4.00 3.68
N CYS A 220 2.22 -4.11 2.69
CA CYS A 220 2.69 -3.00 1.86
C CYS A 220 2.30 -3.24 0.39
N GLY A 221 1.32 -2.49 -0.11
CA GLY A 221 0.82 -2.66 -1.49
C GLY A 221 1.87 -2.32 -2.56
N THR A 222 2.64 -1.24 -2.37
CA THR A 222 3.74 -0.87 -3.28
C THR A 222 4.90 -1.87 -3.18
N GLY A 223 5.15 -2.41 -1.98
CA GLY A 223 6.13 -3.48 -1.76
C GLY A 223 5.75 -4.77 -2.48
N ALA A 224 4.49 -5.18 -2.46
CA ALA A 224 4.00 -6.34 -3.21
C ALA A 224 4.16 -6.14 -4.74
N CYS A 225 3.87 -4.93 -5.24
CA CYS A 225 4.11 -4.58 -6.65
C CYS A 225 5.60 -4.65 -7.01
N ALA A 226 6.46 -4.05 -6.19
CA ALA A 226 7.91 -4.07 -6.39
C ALA A 226 8.48 -5.50 -6.32
N THR A 227 7.98 -6.32 -5.40
CA THR A 227 8.32 -7.74 -5.26
C THR A 227 8.01 -8.52 -6.54
N THR A 228 6.81 -8.36 -7.09
CA THR A 228 6.42 -9.05 -8.34
C THR A 228 7.33 -8.62 -9.50
N VAL A 229 7.59 -7.32 -9.67
CA VAL A 229 8.50 -6.81 -10.69
C VAL A 229 9.90 -7.40 -10.51
N ALA A 230 10.43 -7.44 -9.28
CA ALA A 230 11.72 -8.02 -8.98
C ALA A 230 11.77 -9.52 -9.27
N CYS A 231 10.74 -10.29 -8.94
CA CYS A 231 10.63 -11.71 -9.26
C CYS A 231 10.73 -11.96 -10.77
N ILE A 232 10.00 -11.17 -11.56
CA ILE A 232 9.98 -11.26 -13.03
C ILE A 232 11.36 -10.90 -13.61
N LEU A 233 12.00 -9.82 -13.14
CA LEU A 233 13.34 -9.41 -13.58
C LEU A 233 14.40 -10.47 -13.30
N ASN A 234 14.22 -11.25 -12.23
CA ASN A 234 15.09 -12.37 -11.87
C ASN A 234 14.65 -13.73 -12.48
N ASN A 235 13.66 -13.74 -13.39
CA ASN A 235 13.10 -14.95 -14.01
C ASN A 235 12.60 -16.01 -13.01
N LYS A 236 12.15 -15.57 -11.83
CA LYS A 236 11.66 -16.45 -10.75
C LYS A 236 10.20 -16.81 -10.92
N THR A 237 9.38 -15.87 -11.42
CA THR A 237 7.93 -16.03 -11.58
C THR A 237 7.45 -15.66 -12.98
N GLU A 238 6.17 -15.95 -13.25
CA GLU A 238 5.41 -15.43 -14.38
C GLU A 238 5.00 -13.96 -14.12
N ASP A 239 4.33 -13.33 -15.12
CA ASP A 239 3.93 -11.91 -15.09
C ASP A 239 2.76 -11.62 -14.12
N GLU A 240 2.09 -12.65 -13.60
CA GLU A 240 1.02 -12.54 -12.60
C GLU A 240 1.34 -13.41 -11.38
N VAL A 241 1.36 -12.79 -10.19
CA VAL A 241 1.82 -13.41 -8.95
C VAL A 241 0.84 -13.12 -7.81
N THR A 242 0.51 -14.15 -7.04
CA THR A 242 -0.11 -14.00 -5.72
C THR A 242 0.97 -13.79 -4.69
N VAL A 243 0.93 -12.65 -4.02
CA VAL A 243 1.85 -12.28 -2.94
C VAL A 243 1.12 -12.50 -1.61
N HIS A 244 1.57 -13.49 -0.84
CA HIS A 244 1.10 -13.75 0.53
C HIS A 244 1.80 -12.81 1.49
N LEU A 245 1.03 -11.93 2.13
CA LEU A 245 1.46 -11.00 3.16
C LEU A 245 0.96 -11.48 4.54
N LEU A 246 1.46 -10.91 5.61
CA LEU A 246 0.93 -11.23 6.96
C LEU A 246 -0.55 -10.88 7.10
N GLY A 247 -0.99 -9.79 6.45
CA GLY A 247 -2.38 -9.30 6.54
C GLY A 247 -3.33 -9.85 5.48
N GLY A 248 -2.85 -10.65 4.52
CA GLY A 248 -3.67 -11.22 3.45
C GLY A 248 -2.98 -11.29 2.10
N ASP A 249 -3.71 -11.66 1.07
CA ASP A 249 -3.19 -11.90 -0.26
C ASP A 249 -3.45 -10.72 -1.19
N LEU A 250 -2.44 -10.38 -1.99
CA LEU A 250 -2.56 -9.47 -3.12
C LEU A 250 -2.17 -10.19 -4.40
N LYS A 251 -2.97 -10.02 -5.44
CA LYS A 251 -2.67 -10.51 -6.77
C LYS A 251 -2.08 -9.36 -7.58
N ILE A 252 -0.84 -9.50 -8.02
CA ILE A 252 -0.11 -8.47 -8.74
C ILE A 252 0.18 -8.96 -10.16
N ARG A 253 -0.07 -8.10 -11.14
CA ARG A 253 0.25 -8.36 -12.55
C ARG A 253 1.05 -7.21 -13.13
N TRP A 254 2.20 -7.52 -13.72
CA TRP A 254 2.95 -6.56 -14.52
C TRP A 254 2.67 -6.74 -15.99
N ASP A 255 1.89 -5.82 -16.58
CA ASP A 255 1.74 -5.75 -18.03
C ASP A 255 3.01 -5.15 -18.63
N ARG A 256 3.88 -6.03 -19.12
CA ARG A 256 5.19 -5.62 -19.67
C ARG A 256 5.08 -4.86 -20.99
N LYS A 257 3.98 -5.06 -21.72
CA LYS A 257 3.73 -4.37 -22.99
C LYS A 257 3.37 -2.91 -22.78
N GLU A 258 2.50 -2.64 -21.82
CA GLU A 258 2.08 -1.29 -21.42
C GLU A 258 3.01 -0.68 -20.37
N ASN A 259 3.86 -1.51 -19.78
CA ASN A 259 4.70 -1.19 -18.61
C ASN A 259 3.91 -0.65 -17.43
N LEU A 260 2.80 -1.31 -17.11
CA LEU A 260 1.93 -0.95 -15.98
C LEU A 260 1.78 -2.12 -15.00
N VAL A 261 1.80 -1.80 -13.72
CA VAL A 261 1.57 -2.77 -12.64
C VAL A 261 0.15 -2.61 -12.13
N TYR A 262 -0.58 -3.72 -12.05
CA TYR A 262 -1.93 -3.80 -11.52
C TYR A 262 -1.93 -4.60 -10.23
N MET A 263 -2.60 -4.08 -9.21
CA MET A 263 -2.74 -4.71 -7.91
C MET A 263 -4.20 -5.00 -7.64
N THR A 264 -4.54 -6.26 -7.44
CA THR A 264 -5.90 -6.68 -7.04
C THR A 264 -5.88 -7.23 -5.63
N GLY A 265 -6.81 -6.77 -4.80
CA GLY A 265 -6.91 -7.23 -3.42
C GLY A 265 -8.28 -6.98 -2.80
N PRO A 266 -8.50 -7.55 -1.61
CA PRO A 266 -9.74 -7.37 -0.86
C PRO A 266 -9.85 -5.96 -0.26
N ALA A 267 -11.07 -5.63 0.13
CA ALA A 267 -11.40 -4.51 0.99
C ALA A 267 -12.59 -4.93 1.87
N THR A 268 -12.51 -4.69 3.16
CA THR A 268 -13.49 -5.18 4.14
C THR A 268 -14.07 -4.05 4.95
N VAL A 269 -15.40 -4.00 5.05
CA VAL A 269 -16.09 -3.18 6.05
C VAL A 269 -16.04 -3.94 7.37
N VAL A 270 -15.48 -3.32 8.41
CA VAL A 270 -15.43 -3.91 9.75
C VAL A 270 -16.72 -3.57 10.51
N PHE A 271 -17.07 -2.28 10.59
CA PHE A 271 -18.33 -1.81 11.15
C PHE A 271 -18.61 -0.35 10.76
N ASP A 272 -19.88 0.03 10.86
CA ASP A 272 -20.33 1.42 10.83
C ASP A 272 -20.54 1.93 12.26
N GLY A 273 -20.28 3.23 12.50
CA GLY A 273 -20.42 3.81 13.81
C GLY A 273 -20.71 5.31 13.80
N GLU A 274 -20.93 5.82 14.99
CA GLU A 274 -21.05 7.25 15.23
C GLU A 274 -20.21 7.66 16.45
N ILE A 275 -19.46 8.74 16.33
CA ILE A 275 -18.63 9.28 17.40
C ILE A 275 -19.02 10.72 17.71
N THR A 276 -19.07 11.07 19.01
CA THR A 276 -19.17 12.44 19.47
C THR A 276 -17.76 13.03 19.51
N LEU A 277 -17.57 14.15 18.84
CA LEU A 277 -16.28 14.84 18.75
C LEU A 277 -16.25 16.05 19.68
N PRO A 278 -15.05 16.49 20.12
CA PRO A 278 -14.87 17.77 20.77
C PRO A 278 -15.36 18.95 19.90
N GLU A 279 -15.70 20.07 20.51
CA GLU A 279 -16.08 21.30 19.79
C GLU A 279 -14.93 21.79 18.89
N GLY A 280 -15.26 22.32 17.70
CA GLY A 280 -14.32 22.93 16.77
C GLY A 280 -13.57 21.95 15.85
N ILE A 281 -14.01 20.69 15.73
CA ILE A 281 -13.42 19.70 14.79
C ILE A 281 -14.27 19.55 13.51
N LEU A 282 -15.59 19.75 13.63
CA LEU A 282 -16.55 19.74 12.52
C LEU A 282 -16.87 21.16 12.09
#